data_f60e0076a406d078a34fd632d75fb3ad
#
_entry.id   f60e0076a406d078a34fd632d75fb3ad
#
_cell.length_a   1.000
_cell.length_b   1.000
_cell.length_c   1.000
_cell.angle_alpha   90.00
_cell.angle_beta   90.00
_cell.angle_gamma   90.00
#
_symmetry.space_group_name_H-M   'P 1'
#
loop_
_entity.id
_entity.type
_entity.pdbx_description
1 polymer ?
#
loop_
_entity_poly.entity_id
_entity_poly.type
_entity_poly.pdbx_seq_one_letter_code
_entity_poly.pdbx_strand_id
1 'polypeptide(L)'
;MSRVLSRRGWRTGFFWMTMWSGAVISTSFTSMAQTVADVRFTDITSQLHIDFTHQNSATSNKYLIETMGGGGALFDYDNDGRLDIFLTNGALLSDPMRDGANPDKSDKRYWNRLYRQNADGTFTDVTERAGLSGRPQGYYSMGVAVGDYDNDGFEDLYVTGYEGNILYHNNGDGTFTDVTEKAGVGGGGWSSSAGFFDYDNDGKLDLFVTRYVDWSFKTNRYCGEKPPLGVRAYCHPDNYDGMTNILYHNNGDGTFTDMSVKAGIANPRGKGLGVAFADYDGDGFTDVFVANDSVQCFLYHNNGNGTFSEVGLLAGVGYNEDGKTFAGMGIDFSDYDNDGRPDIVVTDLSNERYMLFHNEGNGLFRDVTNASGVGGATLAFSGWSTHLFDYDNDGWKDLFVAQSHVMDTIEKTSPNLRYLEPPLLLRNVSGHFTRVLPGEPFQRAWAGRGAAFGDLDNDGDVDIVANNLGQKAYVLRNDGGDRNNWLGIQIMGTKSNRDGIGARIKVVSASGFTQYFTVNTAAGYLSASDKRVIAGLGKDATAKLVEIRWPSGIVQKFEDVKARQYLKAVEPSQ
;
A
#
# COMPACT_ATOMS: atom_id res chain seq x y z
N MET A 1 66.58 -18.53 33.09
CA MET A 1 66.95 -19.00 34.44
C MET A 1 65.70 -19.60 35.03
N SER A 2 65.66 -20.86 35.00
CA SER A 2 65.80 -21.95 36.04
C SER A 2 64.59 -22.00 36.94
N ARG A 3 63.80 -23.07 36.73
CA ARG A 3 63.59 -24.26 37.52
C ARG A 3 62.94 -23.96 38.89
N VAL A 4 61.98 -24.73 39.39
CA VAL A 4 61.97 -26.15 39.73
C VAL A 4 60.56 -26.66 40.06
N LEU A 5 60.35 -27.92 39.74
CA LEU A 5 59.30 -28.86 40.06
C LEU A 5 59.16 -29.11 41.57
N SER A 6 57.96 -29.48 42.07
CA SER A 6 57.88 -30.61 42.99
C SER A 6 56.49 -31.29 43.00
N ARG A 7 56.55 -32.61 43.04
CA ARG A 7 55.47 -33.62 43.10
C ARG A 7 55.02 -33.92 44.54
N ARG A 8 53.87 -34.53 44.67
CA ARG A 8 53.31 -35.56 45.58
C ARG A 8 52.11 -35.05 46.36
N GLY A 9 51.03 -35.77 46.56
CA GLY A 9 50.85 -37.21 46.60
C GLY A 9 49.39 -37.58 46.78
N TRP A 10 49.06 -38.78 46.41
CA TRP A 10 47.75 -39.44 46.45
C TRP A 10 47.22 -39.62 47.91
N ARG A 11 45.89 -39.42 48.07
CA ARG A 11 45.10 -40.15 49.10
C ARG A 11 43.70 -40.46 48.51
N THR A 12 43.42 -41.76 48.45
CA THR A 12 42.14 -42.39 48.18
C THR A 12 41.16 -42.14 49.32
N GLY A 13 39.96 -41.67 48.98
CA GLY A 13 38.81 -41.61 49.89
C GLY A 13 37.58 -42.18 49.24
N PHE A 14 37.14 -43.32 49.65
CA PHE A 14 35.86 -43.92 49.31
C PHE A 14 34.74 -43.07 49.89
N PHE A 15 33.77 -42.63 49.01
CA PHE A 15 32.51 -42.11 49.51
C PHE A 15 31.35 -42.82 48.83
N TRP A 16 30.42 -43.23 49.62
CA TRP A 16 29.20 -43.98 49.26
C TRP A 16 28.26 -43.15 48.32
N MET A 17 27.80 -43.81 47.27
CA MET A 17 26.83 -43.29 46.35
C MET A 17 25.43 -43.69 46.81
N THR A 18 24.65 -42.77 47.37
CA THR A 18 23.21 -42.92 47.58
C THR A 18 22.49 -42.54 46.30
N MET A 19 21.88 -43.51 45.65
CA MET A 19 20.95 -43.28 44.54
C MET A 19 19.68 -42.58 45.04
N TRP A 20 19.48 -41.34 44.61
CA TRP A 20 18.17 -40.71 44.61
C TRP A 20 17.56 -40.88 43.21
N SER A 21 16.49 -41.69 43.11
CA SER A 21 15.63 -41.82 41.95
C SER A 21 14.74 -40.58 41.88
N GLY A 22 15.17 -39.55 41.14
CA GLY A 22 14.34 -38.43 40.79
C GLY A 22 13.40 -38.81 39.62
N ALA A 23 12.12 -38.87 39.90
CA ALA A 23 11.10 -38.98 38.84
C ALA A 23 11.13 -37.70 37.98
N VAL A 24 11.59 -37.82 36.74
CA VAL A 24 11.46 -36.77 35.71
C VAL A 24 9.99 -36.74 35.28
N ILE A 25 9.23 -35.78 35.81
CA ILE A 25 7.92 -35.44 35.28
C ILE A 25 8.17 -34.70 33.97
N SER A 26 8.13 -35.41 32.85
CA SER A 26 8.03 -34.80 31.51
C SER A 26 6.64 -34.17 31.35
N THR A 27 6.53 -32.90 31.64
CA THR A 27 5.38 -32.10 31.15
C THR A 27 5.52 -31.99 29.64
N SER A 28 4.80 -32.82 28.93
CA SER A 28 4.57 -32.66 27.51
C SER A 28 3.78 -31.35 27.32
N PHE A 29 4.46 -30.28 26.94
CA PHE A 29 3.80 -29.13 26.29
C PHE A 29 3.31 -29.64 24.95
N THR A 30 2.06 -30.10 24.89
CA THR A 30 1.31 -30.16 23.64
C THR A 30 1.13 -28.69 23.21
N SER A 31 1.99 -28.21 22.34
CA SER A 31 1.70 -27.07 21.48
C SER A 31 0.38 -27.39 20.80
N MET A 32 -0.71 -26.76 21.24
CA MET A 32 -1.90 -26.63 20.40
C MET A 32 -1.45 -25.78 19.22
N ALA A 33 -1.01 -26.43 18.15
CA ALA A 33 -1.02 -25.82 16.85
C ALA A 33 -2.49 -25.46 16.62
N GLN A 34 -2.82 -24.19 16.81
CA GLN A 34 -4.09 -23.62 16.39
C GLN A 34 -4.17 -23.95 14.90
N THR A 35 -5.13 -24.79 14.50
CA THR A 35 -5.37 -25.07 13.08
C THR A 35 -5.71 -23.72 12.46
N VAL A 36 -4.73 -23.14 11.76
CA VAL A 36 -4.96 -22.00 10.87
C VAL A 36 -6.17 -22.38 10.04
N ALA A 37 -7.21 -21.57 10.02
CA ALA A 37 -8.29 -21.71 9.08
C ALA A 37 -7.65 -21.94 7.70
N ASP A 38 -8.15 -22.91 6.92
CA ASP A 38 -7.55 -23.30 5.63
C ASP A 38 -7.93 -22.23 4.59
N VAL A 39 -7.50 -20.99 4.85
CA VAL A 39 -7.69 -19.83 3.99
C VAL A 39 -6.67 -19.90 2.87
N ARG A 40 -7.13 -19.74 1.65
CA ARG A 40 -6.27 -19.73 0.47
C ARG A 40 -6.70 -18.66 -0.51
N PHE A 41 -5.76 -18.13 -1.26
CA PHE A 41 -6.05 -17.29 -2.41
C PHE A 41 -6.01 -18.13 -3.69
N THR A 42 -6.98 -17.89 -4.56
CA THR A 42 -7.10 -18.55 -5.87
C THR A 42 -7.04 -17.50 -6.98
N ASP A 43 -6.17 -17.70 -7.97
CA ASP A 43 -6.15 -16.87 -9.17
C ASP A 43 -7.38 -17.18 -10.03
N ILE A 44 -8.33 -16.26 -10.06
CA ILE A 44 -9.58 -16.36 -10.82
C ILE A 44 -9.62 -15.44 -12.04
N THR A 45 -8.52 -14.78 -12.39
CA THR A 45 -8.42 -13.75 -13.45
C THR A 45 -9.07 -14.20 -14.76
N SER A 46 -8.75 -15.42 -15.22
CA SER A 46 -9.31 -15.95 -16.48
C SER A 46 -10.80 -16.26 -16.40
N GLN A 47 -11.30 -16.62 -15.22
CA GLN A 47 -12.71 -16.91 -14.99
C GLN A 47 -13.55 -15.63 -15.02
N LEU A 48 -12.94 -14.51 -14.64
CA LEU A 48 -13.56 -13.18 -14.62
C LEU A 48 -13.54 -12.48 -15.98
N HIS A 49 -12.97 -13.07 -17.01
CA HIS A 49 -12.79 -12.49 -18.35
C HIS A 49 -11.89 -11.25 -18.40
N ILE A 50 -10.94 -11.13 -17.45
CA ILE A 50 -9.96 -10.06 -17.42
C ILE A 50 -8.77 -10.46 -18.28
N ASP A 51 -8.59 -9.76 -19.41
CA ASP A 51 -7.46 -9.95 -20.34
C ASP A 51 -6.62 -8.69 -20.41
N PHE A 52 -5.96 -8.36 -19.30
CA PHE A 52 -5.07 -7.22 -19.21
C PHE A 52 -3.61 -7.68 -19.06
N THR A 53 -2.74 -7.08 -19.87
CA THR A 53 -1.28 -7.24 -19.75
C THR A 53 -0.66 -5.86 -19.72
N HIS A 54 0.04 -5.54 -18.64
CA HIS A 54 0.77 -4.29 -18.51
C HIS A 54 1.87 -4.20 -19.58
N GLN A 55 1.97 -3.07 -20.26
CA GLN A 55 2.92 -2.81 -21.33
C GLN A 55 3.94 -1.75 -20.88
N ASN A 56 5.05 -2.15 -20.32
CA ASN A 56 6.09 -1.22 -19.85
C ASN A 56 7.09 -0.79 -20.93
N SER A 57 7.04 -1.37 -22.13
CA SER A 57 7.92 -1.09 -23.27
C SER A 57 9.40 -1.16 -22.94
N ALA A 58 9.86 -2.22 -22.26
CA ALA A 58 11.26 -2.41 -21.88
C ALA A 58 12.18 -2.28 -23.09
N THR A 59 13.17 -1.37 -23.01
CA THR A 59 14.12 -1.05 -24.08
C THR A 59 15.55 -1.49 -23.72
N SER A 60 16.45 -1.50 -24.73
CA SER A 60 17.88 -1.69 -24.50
C SER A 60 18.52 -0.51 -23.75
N ASN A 61 17.88 0.65 -23.76
CA ASN A 61 18.35 1.87 -23.09
C ASN A 61 18.05 1.91 -21.61
N LYS A 62 17.22 0.98 -21.10
CA LYS A 62 16.86 0.92 -19.68
C LYS A 62 16.43 2.29 -19.14
N TYR A 63 15.36 2.85 -19.73
CA TYR A 63 14.76 4.08 -19.23
C TYR A 63 14.11 3.80 -17.87
N LEU A 64 14.41 4.62 -16.87
CA LEU A 64 13.98 4.36 -15.49
C LEU A 64 12.45 4.19 -15.37
N ILE A 65 11.71 4.89 -16.21
CA ILE A 65 10.24 4.81 -16.26
C ILE A 65 9.70 3.40 -16.55
N GLU A 66 10.47 2.56 -17.27
CA GLU A 66 10.06 1.21 -17.69
C GLU A 66 9.84 0.26 -16.50
N THR A 67 10.45 0.54 -15.36
CA THR A 67 10.44 -0.35 -14.19
C THR A 67 9.49 0.11 -13.07
N MET A 68 8.82 1.26 -13.22
CA MET A 68 8.14 1.94 -12.11
C MET A 68 6.60 1.95 -12.20
N GLY A 69 5.97 1.64 -13.33
CA GLY A 69 4.51 1.69 -13.53
C GLY A 69 3.75 0.49 -12.97
N GLY A 70 2.43 0.50 -13.14
CA GLY A 70 1.55 -0.64 -12.82
C GLY A 70 0.62 -0.43 -11.63
N GLY A 71 -0.04 0.74 -11.51
CA GLY A 71 -1.05 1.01 -10.50
C GLY A 71 -2.41 0.36 -10.81
N GLY A 72 -3.25 0.21 -9.79
CA GLY A 72 -4.60 -0.32 -9.91
C GLY A 72 -5.55 0.24 -8.85
N ALA A 73 -6.85 0.22 -9.13
CA ALA A 73 -7.87 0.65 -8.20
C ALA A 73 -9.05 -0.31 -8.14
N LEU A 74 -9.64 -0.42 -6.94
CA LEU A 74 -10.93 -1.06 -6.69
C LEU A 74 -11.91 -0.02 -6.15
N PHE A 75 -13.05 0.16 -6.83
CA PHE A 75 -14.09 1.15 -6.46
C PHE A 75 -15.39 0.82 -7.17
N ASP A 76 -16.51 1.31 -6.66
CA ASP A 76 -17.84 1.15 -7.25
C ASP A 76 -18.20 2.39 -8.07
N TYR A 77 -17.74 2.44 -9.36
CA TYR A 77 -17.83 3.66 -10.16
C TYR A 77 -19.26 4.01 -10.62
N ASP A 78 -20.17 3.04 -10.68
CA ASP A 78 -21.56 3.26 -11.12
C ASP A 78 -22.60 3.09 -10.00
N ASN A 79 -22.14 2.99 -8.75
CA ASN A 79 -22.95 2.87 -7.52
C ASN A 79 -23.94 1.69 -7.54
N ASP A 80 -23.54 0.57 -8.19
CA ASP A 80 -24.39 -0.61 -8.26
C ASP A 80 -24.14 -1.62 -7.12
N GLY A 81 -23.20 -1.31 -6.22
CA GLY A 81 -22.85 -2.09 -5.03
C GLY A 81 -21.82 -3.18 -5.28
N ARG A 82 -21.21 -3.20 -6.46
CA ARG A 82 -20.13 -4.12 -6.84
C ARG A 82 -18.86 -3.33 -7.14
N LEU A 83 -17.72 -3.86 -6.75
CA LEU A 83 -16.44 -3.23 -7.04
C LEU A 83 -16.01 -3.47 -8.48
N ASP A 84 -15.55 -2.41 -9.12
CA ASP A 84 -14.96 -2.40 -10.44
C ASP A 84 -13.45 -2.30 -10.37
N ILE A 85 -12.76 -2.65 -11.46
CA ILE A 85 -11.30 -2.69 -11.49
C ILE A 85 -10.78 -1.68 -12.50
N PHE A 86 -9.96 -0.73 -12.06
CA PHE A 86 -9.20 0.14 -12.95
C PHE A 86 -7.71 -0.22 -12.90
N LEU A 87 -7.06 -0.36 -14.05
CA LEU A 87 -5.64 -0.70 -14.18
C LEU A 87 -4.93 0.34 -15.06
N THR A 88 -3.85 0.92 -14.53
CA THR A 88 -2.99 1.81 -15.32
C THR A 88 -2.06 1.00 -16.23
N ASN A 89 -1.65 1.60 -17.35
CA ASN A 89 -0.77 0.96 -18.31
C ASN A 89 0.30 1.94 -18.80
N GLY A 90 1.46 1.44 -19.20
CA GLY A 90 2.52 2.24 -19.80
C GLY A 90 2.16 2.81 -21.16
N ALA A 91 3.15 3.07 -21.97
CA ALA A 91 3.03 3.56 -23.34
C ALA A 91 4.12 2.95 -24.22
N LEU A 92 3.96 3.00 -25.53
CA LEU A 92 5.02 2.62 -26.46
C LEU A 92 6.20 3.59 -26.33
N LEU A 93 7.38 3.05 -26.11
CA LEU A 93 8.65 3.76 -26.15
C LEU A 93 9.48 3.27 -27.33
N SER A 94 10.07 4.19 -28.09
CA SER A 94 11.05 3.81 -29.12
C SER A 94 12.40 3.48 -28.49
N ASP A 95 13.19 2.65 -29.16
CA ASP A 95 14.52 2.25 -28.72
C ASP A 95 15.60 2.60 -29.76
N PRO A 96 16.34 3.71 -29.58
CA PRO A 96 16.21 4.74 -28.54
C PRO A 96 15.03 5.71 -28.76
N MET A 97 14.62 6.39 -27.68
CA MET A 97 13.75 7.55 -27.76
C MET A 97 14.52 8.68 -28.46
N ARG A 98 14.03 9.10 -29.63
CA ARG A 98 14.65 10.19 -30.41
C ARG A 98 14.28 11.55 -29.81
N ASP A 99 15.09 12.58 -30.08
CA ASP A 99 14.74 13.94 -29.70
C ASP A 99 13.36 14.34 -30.23
N GLY A 100 12.50 14.80 -29.33
CA GLY A 100 11.11 15.18 -29.63
C GLY A 100 10.14 14.01 -29.74
N ALA A 101 10.56 12.75 -29.57
CA ALA A 101 9.64 11.62 -29.44
C ALA A 101 9.03 11.60 -28.03
N ASN A 102 7.75 11.33 -27.98
CA ASN A 102 6.98 11.19 -26.75
C ASN A 102 6.49 9.75 -26.59
N PRO A 103 6.17 9.30 -25.35
CA PRO A 103 5.44 8.07 -25.13
C PRO A 103 4.13 8.05 -25.92
N ASP A 104 3.78 6.90 -26.54
CA ASP A 104 2.62 6.77 -27.42
C ASP A 104 1.64 5.71 -26.88
N LYS A 105 0.40 6.13 -26.56
CA LYS A 105 -0.72 5.27 -26.13
C LYS A 105 -1.81 5.14 -27.20
N SER A 106 -1.57 5.49 -28.44
CA SER A 106 -2.58 5.41 -29.52
C SER A 106 -3.02 3.97 -29.82
N ASP A 107 -2.14 2.99 -29.64
CA ASP A 107 -2.49 1.58 -29.73
C ASP A 107 -3.21 1.10 -28.47
N LYS A 108 -4.34 0.41 -28.64
CA LYS A 108 -5.18 -0.12 -27.55
C LYS A 108 -4.43 -1.02 -26.55
N ARG A 109 -3.30 -1.61 -26.93
CA ARG A 109 -2.44 -2.40 -26.02
C ARG A 109 -1.88 -1.60 -24.86
N TYR A 110 -1.72 -0.30 -25.04
CA TYR A 110 -1.16 0.63 -24.05
C TYR A 110 -2.22 1.40 -23.26
N TRP A 111 -3.50 1.20 -23.57
CA TRP A 111 -4.59 1.88 -22.84
C TRP A 111 -4.63 1.42 -21.39
N ASN A 112 -4.98 2.30 -20.48
CA ASN A 112 -5.51 1.93 -19.19
C ASN A 112 -6.78 1.09 -19.40
N ARG A 113 -7.24 0.39 -18.37
CA ARG A 113 -8.46 -0.42 -18.47
C ARG A 113 -9.39 -0.17 -17.30
N LEU A 114 -10.68 0.01 -17.60
CA LEU A 114 -11.77 -0.10 -16.65
C LEU A 114 -12.57 -1.36 -16.96
N TYR A 115 -12.63 -2.23 -15.99
CA TYR A 115 -13.45 -3.44 -16.02
C TYR A 115 -14.62 -3.27 -15.08
N ARG A 116 -15.85 -3.25 -15.64
CA ARG A 116 -17.09 -3.21 -14.88
C ARG A 116 -17.49 -4.61 -14.44
N GLN A 117 -17.83 -4.79 -13.17
CA GLN A 117 -18.34 -6.06 -12.65
C GLN A 117 -19.80 -6.28 -13.07
N ASN A 118 -20.09 -7.44 -13.65
CA ASN A 118 -21.43 -7.87 -14.02
C ASN A 118 -22.15 -8.53 -12.83
N ALA A 119 -23.48 -8.63 -12.90
CA ALA A 119 -24.29 -9.28 -11.86
C ALA A 119 -23.98 -10.79 -11.66
N ASP A 120 -23.31 -11.44 -12.59
CA ASP A 120 -22.86 -12.83 -12.50
C ASP A 120 -21.43 -12.98 -11.97
N GLY A 121 -20.83 -11.86 -11.52
CA GLY A 121 -19.46 -11.81 -10.98
C GLY A 121 -18.35 -11.77 -12.04
N THR A 122 -18.65 -11.87 -13.34
CA THR A 122 -17.68 -11.66 -14.43
C THR A 122 -17.46 -10.16 -14.67
N PHE A 123 -16.46 -9.80 -15.48
CA PHE A 123 -16.15 -8.42 -15.80
C PHE A 123 -16.26 -8.13 -17.29
N THR A 124 -16.62 -6.89 -17.63
CA THR A 124 -16.66 -6.37 -19.00
C THR A 124 -15.73 -5.18 -19.14
N ASP A 125 -14.83 -5.18 -20.12
CA ASP A 125 -14.02 -4.01 -20.48
C ASP A 125 -14.92 -2.90 -21.01
N VAL A 126 -15.05 -1.82 -20.25
CA VAL A 126 -15.85 -0.64 -20.60
C VAL A 126 -15.00 0.60 -20.90
N THR A 127 -13.67 0.45 -20.98
CA THR A 127 -12.67 1.53 -21.08
C THR A 127 -12.99 2.56 -22.16
N GLU A 128 -13.28 2.09 -23.38
CA GLU A 128 -13.53 2.99 -24.52
C GLU A 128 -14.82 3.79 -24.34
N ARG A 129 -15.88 3.14 -23.86
CA ARG A 129 -17.16 3.78 -23.54
C ARG A 129 -17.03 4.77 -22.41
N ALA A 130 -16.27 4.40 -21.36
CA ALA A 130 -16.05 5.22 -20.18
C ALA A 130 -15.11 6.42 -20.45
N GLY A 131 -14.33 6.43 -21.55
CA GLY A 131 -13.39 7.51 -21.85
C GLY A 131 -12.06 7.44 -21.09
N LEU A 132 -11.69 6.27 -20.53
CA LEU A 132 -10.58 6.11 -19.61
C LEU A 132 -9.31 5.49 -20.24
N SER A 133 -9.17 5.49 -21.56
CA SER A 133 -7.99 4.94 -22.26
C SER A 133 -6.66 5.63 -21.90
N GLY A 134 -6.71 6.83 -21.35
CA GLY A 134 -5.57 7.73 -21.19
C GLY A 134 -5.35 8.64 -22.40
N ARG A 135 -4.47 9.64 -22.25
CA ARG A 135 -4.11 10.53 -23.35
C ARG A 135 -3.27 9.80 -24.39
N PRO A 136 -3.53 9.98 -25.70
CA PRO A 136 -2.90 9.16 -26.73
C PRO A 136 -1.40 9.45 -26.91
N GLN A 137 -0.90 10.64 -26.54
CA GLN A 137 0.50 11.01 -26.72
C GLN A 137 1.03 11.86 -25.58
N GLY A 138 2.33 11.77 -25.33
CA GLY A 138 3.03 12.57 -24.32
C GLY A 138 2.81 12.10 -22.89
N TYR A 139 2.22 10.91 -22.69
CA TYR A 139 1.78 10.48 -21.38
C TYR A 139 2.11 9.00 -21.11
N TYR A 140 2.69 8.72 -19.96
CA TYR A 140 2.94 7.36 -19.49
C TYR A 140 2.34 7.23 -18.09
N SER A 141 1.26 6.45 -17.96
CA SER A 141 0.53 6.31 -16.70
C SER A 141 1.36 5.55 -15.66
N MET A 142 1.25 5.98 -14.40
CA MET A 142 1.90 5.37 -13.25
C MET A 142 0.87 4.81 -12.28
N GLY A 143 0.28 5.66 -11.46
CA GLY A 143 -0.63 5.33 -10.37
C GLY A 143 -2.04 5.86 -10.58
N VAL A 144 -2.89 5.61 -9.59
CA VAL A 144 -4.27 6.08 -9.53
C VAL A 144 -4.67 6.36 -8.09
N ALA A 145 -5.45 7.43 -7.89
CA ALA A 145 -6.17 7.71 -6.66
C ALA A 145 -7.67 7.79 -6.96
N VAL A 146 -8.49 7.40 -5.99
CA VAL A 146 -9.96 7.37 -6.06
C VAL A 146 -10.54 8.22 -4.94
N GLY A 147 -11.58 9.02 -5.26
CA GLY A 147 -12.34 9.80 -4.29
C GLY A 147 -13.38 10.69 -4.97
N ASP A 148 -14.50 10.92 -4.31
CA ASP A 148 -15.57 11.83 -4.73
C ASP A 148 -15.17 13.28 -4.36
N TYR A 149 -14.39 13.94 -5.25
CA TYR A 149 -13.80 15.24 -4.89
C TYR A 149 -14.80 16.39 -4.90
N ASP A 150 -15.93 16.27 -5.62
CA ASP A 150 -16.96 17.33 -5.67
C ASP A 150 -18.23 16.99 -4.88
N ASN A 151 -18.21 15.85 -4.15
CA ASN A 151 -19.30 15.38 -3.29
C ASN A 151 -20.63 15.12 -4.04
N ASP A 152 -20.56 14.75 -5.33
CA ASP A 152 -21.76 14.47 -6.15
C ASP A 152 -22.30 13.04 -5.94
N GLY A 153 -21.51 12.17 -5.31
CA GLY A 153 -21.85 10.81 -4.96
C GLY A 153 -21.27 9.75 -5.90
N PHE A 154 -20.46 10.15 -6.86
CA PHE A 154 -19.74 9.24 -7.75
C PHE A 154 -18.24 9.42 -7.55
N GLU A 155 -17.51 8.31 -7.40
CA GLU A 155 -16.07 8.35 -7.20
C GLU A 155 -15.35 8.73 -8.50
N ASP A 156 -14.43 9.69 -8.39
CA ASP A 156 -13.59 10.22 -9.45
C ASP A 156 -12.22 9.53 -9.45
N LEU A 157 -11.46 9.72 -10.55
CA LEU A 157 -10.14 9.14 -10.71
C LEU A 157 -9.08 10.22 -10.95
N TYR A 158 -8.00 10.18 -10.18
CA TYR A 158 -6.79 10.93 -10.50
C TYR A 158 -5.68 9.96 -10.90
N VAL A 159 -5.29 10.01 -12.18
CA VAL A 159 -4.25 9.12 -12.74
C VAL A 159 -2.95 9.89 -12.84
N THR A 160 -1.93 9.41 -12.11
CA THR A 160 -0.59 10.00 -12.14
C THR A 160 0.22 9.48 -13.32
N GLY A 161 1.24 10.24 -13.72
CA GLY A 161 2.07 9.84 -14.85
C GLY A 161 3.37 10.63 -14.99
N TYR A 162 4.11 10.26 -16.01
CA TYR A 162 5.25 11.01 -16.51
C TYR A 162 4.74 12.08 -17.50
N GLU A 163 5.27 13.31 -17.39
CA GLU A 163 4.90 14.53 -18.13
C GLU A 163 3.47 15.02 -17.87
N GLY A 164 2.85 14.59 -16.78
CA GLY A 164 1.57 15.12 -16.31
C GLY A 164 0.65 14.09 -15.71
N ASN A 165 -0.47 14.58 -15.16
CA ASN A 165 -1.49 13.78 -14.51
C ASN A 165 -2.85 14.04 -15.17
N ILE A 166 -3.84 13.22 -14.86
CA ILE A 166 -5.20 13.37 -15.40
C ILE A 166 -6.21 13.25 -14.26
N LEU A 167 -7.07 14.27 -14.08
CA LEU A 167 -8.26 14.18 -13.24
C LEU A 167 -9.46 13.87 -14.15
N TYR A 168 -10.08 12.73 -13.91
CA TYR A 168 -11.30 12.30 -14.56
C TYR A 168 -12.48 12.48 -13.61
N HIS A 169 -13.42 13.36 -13.97
CA HIS A 169 -14.70 13.51 -13.28
C HIS A 169 -15.66 12.42 -13.77
N ASN A 170 -16.29 11.73 -12.84
CA ASN A 170 -17.31 10.71 -13.11
C ASN A 170 -18.67 11.38 -13.37
N ASN A 171 -19.20 11.24 -14.58
CA ASN A 171 -20.45 11.92 -14.97
C ASN A 171 -21.72 11.24 -14.40
N GLY A 172 -21.60 10.15 -13.63
CA GLY A 172 -22.74 9.40 -13.08
C GLY A 172 -23.56 8.60 -14.10
N ASP A 173 -23.15 8.57 -15.35
CA ASP A 173 -23.83 7.85 -16.45
C ASP A 173 -22.99 6.69 -17.02
N GLY A 174 -21.92 6.35 -16.34
CA GLY A 174 -20.94 5.33 -16.72
C GLY A 174 -19.85 5.85 -17.67
N THR A 175 -19.71 7.17 -17.79
CA THR A 175 -18.64 7.85 -18.54
C THR A 175 -17.86 8.79 -17.65
N PHE A 176 -16.64 9.15 -18.08
CA PHE A 176 -15.78 10.10 -17.38
C PHE A 176 -15.34 11.23 -18.30
N THR A 177 -15.12 12.40 -17.74
CA THR A 177 -14.63 13.59 -18.45
C THR A 177 -13.25 13.99 -17.91
N ASP A 178 -12.23 14.15 -18.79
CA ASP A 178 -10.95 14.74 -18.42
C ASP A 178 -11.15 16.23 -18.10
N VAL A 179 -11.07 16.58 -16.82
CA VAL A 179 -11.25 17.95 -16.30
C VAL A 179 -9.93 18.57 -15.82
N THR A 180 -8.81 17.93 -16.09
CA THR A 180 -7.48 18.28 -15.58
C THR A 180 -7.10 19.75 -15.76
N GLU A 181 -7.29 20.25 -16.98
CA GLU A 181 -6.93 21.64 -17.31
C GLU A 181 -7.84 22.63 -16.58
N LYS A 182 -9.16 22.37 -16.56
CA LYS A 182 -10.14 23.17 -15.82
C LYS A 182 -9.85 23.18 -14.32
N ALA A 183 -9.54 22.00 -13.77
CA ALA A 183 -9.27 21.83 -12.35
C ALA A 183 -7.90 22.39 -11.93
N GLY A 184 -6.95 22.58 -12.86
CA GLY A 184 -5.62 23.09 -12.56
C GLY A 184 -4.66 22.08 -11.91
N VAL A 185 -4.91 20.77 -12.08
CA VAL A 185 -4.17 19.70 -11.37
C VAL A 185 -3.26 18.84 -12.26
N GLY A 186 -2.90 19.34 -13.44
CA GLY A 186 -2.10 18.58 -14.43
C GLY A 186 -0.68 18.23 -13.94
N GLY A 187 -0.13 18.97 -12.97
CA GLY A 187 1.22 18.75 -12.47
C GLY A 187 2.29 18.99 -13.52
N GLY A 188 3.19 18.04 -13.69
CA GLY A 188 4.30 18.07 -14.65
C GLY A 188 5.49 17.28 -14.12
N GLY A 189 6.38 16.82 -15.01
CA GLY A 189 7.46 15.92 -14.66
C GLY A 189 6.95 14.54 -14.25
N TRP A 190 7.56 13.90 -13.27
CA TRP A 190 7.23 12.53 -12.91
C TRP A 190 6.50 12.43 -11.58
N SER A 191 5.18 12.21 -11.64
CA SER A 191 4.34 11.87 -10.48
C SER A 191 4.26 10.35 -10.31
N SER A 192 4.28 9.88 -9.07
CA SER A 192 4.15 8.46 -8.67
C SER A 192 2.79 8.18 -8.04
N SER A 193 2.68 8.07 -6.73
CA SER A 193 1.39 7.87 -6.05
C SER A 193 0.65 9.18 -5.83
N ALA A 194 -0.65 9.07 -5.57
CA ALA A 194 -1.48 10.18 -5.12
C ALA A 194 -2.57 9.66 -4.17
N GLY A 195 -3.20 10.57 -3.44
CA GLY A 195 -4.36 10.24 -2.61
C GLY A 195 -5.21 11.46 -2.33
N PHE A 196 -6.52 11.22 -2.22
CA PHE A 196 -7.48 12.20 -1.77
C PHE A 196 -7.60 12.16 -0.24
N PHE A 197 -7.67 13.33 0.39
CA PHE A 197 -7.87 13.49 1.84
C PHE A 197 -8.36 14.91 2.14
N ASP A 198 -9.00 15.11 3.27
CA ASP A 198 -9.46 16.42 3.72
C ASP A 198 -8.47 16.93 4.77
N TYR A 199 -7.53 17.82 4.37
CA TYR A 199 -6.46 18.24 5.27
C TYR A 199 -6.84 19.39 6.19
N ASP A 200 -7.88 20.17 5.87
CA ASP A 200 -8.30 21.31 6.66
C ASP A 200 -9.70 21.17 7.29
N ASN A 201 -10.28 19.95 7.17
CA ASN A 201 -11.57 19.55 7.72
C ASN A 201 -12.73 20.43 7.20
N ASP A 202 -12.65 20.91 5.94
CA ASP A 202 -13.71 21.72 5.31
C ASP A 202 -14.82 20.87 4.65
N GLY A 203 -14.68 19.54 4.65
CA GLY A 203 -15.63 18.59 4.09
C GLY A 203 -15.45 18.34 2.59
N LYS A 204 -14.36 18.78 2.00
CA LYS A 204 -13.99 18.53 0.61
C LYS A 204 -12.68 17.75 0.54
N LEU A 205 -12.58 16.87 -0.43
CA LEU A 205 -11.35 16.11 -0.64
C LEU A 205 -10.33 16.96 -1.39
N ASP A 206 -9.20 17.21 -0.73
CA ASP A 206 -7.98 17.74 -1.29
C ASP A 206 -7.16 16.63 -1.93
N LEU A 207 -6.08 16.99 -2.64
CA LEU A 207 -5.29 16.01 -3.37
C LEU A 207 -3.80 16.17 -3.06
N PHE A 208 -3.16 15.09 -2.59
CA PHE A 208 -1.72 15.00 -2.43
C PHE A 208 -1.12 14.14 -3.54
N VAL A 209 -0.01 14.62 -4.15
CA VAL A 209 0.68 13.92 -5.23
C VAL A 209 2.16 13.79 -4.89
N THR A 210 2.67 12.58 -4.83
CA THR A 210 4.11 12.33 -4.69
C THR A 210 4.81 12.49 -6.04
N ARG A 211 6.02 13.04 -5.99
CA ARG A 211 6.87 13.19 -7.17
C ARG A 211 8.23 12.52 -6.94
N TYR A 212 8.74 11.86 -7.98
CA TYR A 212 9.91 11.02 -7.84
C TYR A 212 11.22 11.77 -8.10
N VAL A 213 11.71 11.72 -9.30
CA VAL A 213 13.01 12.32 -9.66
C VAL A 213 12.90 13.20 -10.91
N ASP A 214 13.76 14.21 -11.02
CA ASP A 214 13.93 15.01 -12.23
C ASP A 214 14.69 14.21 -13.28
N TRP A 215 13.95 13.38 -13.98
CA TRP A 215 14.43 12.49 -15.02
C TRP A 215 13.71 12.76 -16.34
N SER A 216 14.43 12.59 -17.44
CA SER A 216 13.86 12.61 -18.78
C SER A 216 14.60 11.64 -19.70
N PHE A 217 14.03 11.34 -20.86
CA PHE A 217 14.71 10.53 -21.89
C PHE A 217 16.08 11.12 -22.30
N LYS A 218 16.23 12.45 -22.25
CA LYS A 218 17.50 13.17 -22.56
C LYS A 218 18.52 13.04 -21.44
N THR A 219 18.08 13.00 -20.19
CA THR A 219 18.96 12.90 -19.02
C THR A 219 19.25 11.47 -18.62
N ASN A 220 18.67 10.48 -19.33
CA ASN A 220 18.88 9.05 -19.03
C ASN A 220 20.35 8.67 -19.19
N ARG A 221 20.96 8.19 -18.12
CA ARG A 221 22.39 7.83 -18.06
C ARG A 221 22.61 6.37 -18.43
N TYR A 222 23.85 6.02 -18.77
CA TYR A 222 24.26 4.63 -18.84
C TYR A 222 24.64 4.14 -17.45
N CYS A 223 23.93 3.14 -16.93
CA CYS A 223 24.23 2.46 -15.68
C CYS A 223 24.39 0.96 -15.91
N GLY A 224 25.05 0.27 -14.96
CA GLY A 224 25.36 -1.15 -15.04
C GLY A 224 26.82 -1.45 -15.40
N GLU A 225 27.11 -2.70 -15.71
CA GLU A 225 28.47 -3.20 -15.97
C GLU A 225 28.93 -2.83 -17.37
N LYS A 226 30.15 -2.31 -17.45
CA LYS A 226 30.82 -2.02 -18.75
C LYS A 226 31.31 -3.30 -19.41
N PRO A 227 31.64 -3.28 -20.73
CA PRO A 227 32.29 -4.40 -21.38
C PRO A 227 33.58 -4.85 -20.63
N PRO A 228 33.88 -6.17 -20.57
CA PRO A 228 33.28 -7.24 -21.38
C PRO A 228 31.93 -7.77 -20.90
N LEU A 229 31.53 -7.59 -19.66
CA LEU A 229 30.22 -8.09 -19.16
C LEU A 229 29.03 -7.41 -19.87
N GLY A 230 29.09 -6.08 -20.05
CA GLY A 230 28.15 -5.34 -20.89
C GLY A 230 26.67 -5.39 -20.45
N VAL A 231 26.40 -5.58 -19.16
CA VAL A 231 25.04 -5.63 -18.63
C VAL A 231 24.57 -4.23 -18.31
N ARG A 232 23.67 -3.69 -19.12
CA ARG A 232 23.02 -2.41 -18.85
C ARG A 232 21.90 -2.58 -17.80
N ALA A 233 21.80 -1.63 -16.87
CA ALA A 233 20.85 -1.62 -15.78
C ALA A 233 20.09 -0.29 -15.73
N TYR A 234 18.97 -0.26 -15.04
CA TYR A 234 18.32 0.99 -14.64
C TYR A 234 19.22 1.75 -13.68
N CYS A 235 19.23 3.07 -13.76
CA CYS A 235 20.06 3.89 -12.90
C CYS A 235 19.48 4.01 -11.49
N HIS A 236 20.34 3.96 -10.49
CA HIS A 236 19.96 4.27 -9.11
C HIS A 236 19.44 5.71 -9.00
N PRO A 237 18.43 6.01 -8.17
CA PRO A 237 17.83 7.35 -8.02
C PRO A 237 18.83 8.43 -7.59
N ASP A 238 19.96 8.08 -7.00
CA ASP A 238 21.03 9.04 -6.64
C ASP A 238 21.69 9.70 -7.85
N ASN A 239 21.43 9.21 -9.05
CA ASN A 239 21.88 9.84 -10.28
C ASN A 239 21.04 11.06 -10.69
N TYR A 240 19.93 11.31 -10.02
CA TYR A 240 18.94 12.33 -10.36
C TYR A 240 18.52 13.10 -9.10
N ASP A 241 18.22 14.38 -9.27
CA ASP A 241 17.68 15.21 -8.20
C ASP A 241 16.21 14.80 -7.90
N GLY A 242 15.80 14.98 -6.66
CA GLY A 242 14.43 14.74 -6.25
C GLY A 242 13.48 15.85 -6.74
N MET A 243 12.18 15.59 -6.66
CA MET A 243 11.14 16.56 -7.01
C MET A 243 10.25 16.85 -5.79
N THR A 244 9.74 18.09 -5.71
CA THR A 244 8.80 18.47 -4.64
C THR A 244 7.46 17.77 -4.83
N ASN A 245 6.89 17.23 -3.76
CA ASN A 245 5.50 16.77 -3.74
C ASN A 245 4.53 17.95 -3.95
N ILE A 246 3.30 17.66 -4.34
CA ILE A 246 2.27 18.67 -4.59
C ILE A 246 1.10 18.44 -3.63
N LEU A 247 0.60 19.52 -3.03
CA LEU A 247 -0.67 19.59 -2.30
C LEU A 247 -1.60 20.54 -3.04
N TYR A 248 -2.72 20.02 -3.52
CA TYR A 248 -3.79 20.79 -4.13
C TYR A 248 -4.96 20.93 -3.17
N HIS A 249 -5.32 22.16 -2.81
CA HIS A 249 -6.52 22.47 -2.03
C HIS A 249 -7.73 22.57 -2.96
N ASN A 250 -8.80 21.92 -2.59
CA ASN A 250 -10.07 21.89 -3.33
C ASN A 250 -10.90 23.14 -3.05
N ASN A 251 -11.08 24.01 -4.04
CA ASN A 251 -11.83 25.25 -3.88
C ASN A 251 -13.36 25.05 -3.81
N GLY A 252 -13.87 23.84 -4.02
CA GLY A 252 -15.30 23.49 -3.97
C GLY A 252 -16.12 23.96 -5.20
N ASP A 253 -15.46 24.38 -6.26
CA ASP A 253 -16.07 24.82 -7.52
C ASP A 253 -15.59 23.99 -8.72
N GLY A 254 -14.97 22.83 -8.46
CA GLY A 254 -14.34 21.94 -9.42
C GLY A 254 -12.95 22.38 -9.86
N THR A 255 -12.34 23.34 -9.14
CA THR A 255 -10.95 23.77 -9.34
C THR A 255 -10.13 23.55 -8.07
N PHE A 256 -8.81 23.50 -8.23
CA PHE A 256 -7.87 23.33 -7.13
C PHE A 256 -6.82 24.44 -7.12
N THR A 257 -6.28 24.73 -5.95
CA THR A 257 -5.18 25.67 -5.75
C THR A 257 -3.94 24.92 -5.27
N ASP A 258 -2.79 25.10 -5.94
CA ASP A 258 -1.50 24.55 -5.47
C ASP A 258 -1.06 25.26 -4.20
N MET A 259 -1.07 24.54 -3.09
CA MET A 259 -0.69 25.00 -1.76
C MET A 259 0.70 24.51 -1.33
N SER A 260 1.41 23.76 -2.17
CA SER A 260 2.64 23.03 -1.80
C SER A 260 3.67 23.90 -1.08
N VAL A 261 3.94 25.10 -1.58
CA VAL A 261 4.89 26.05 -0.96
C VAL A 261 4.31 26.67 0.31
N LYS A 262 3.06 27.15 0.24
CA LYS A 262 2.40 27.83 1.36
C LYS A 262 2.14 26.89 2.53
N ALA A 263 1.77 25.65 2.24
CA ALA A 263 1.52 24.62 3.24
C ALA A 263 2.80 23.98 3.82
N GLY A 264 3.99 24.25 3.27
CA GLY A 264 5.25 23.68 3.76
C GLY A 264 5.56 22.27 3.23
N ILE A 265 4.84 21.81 2.20
CA ILE A 265 5.04 20.49 1.58
C ILE A 265 6.20 20.49 0.57
N ALA A 266 6.52 21.64 -0.04
CA ALA A 266 7.52 21.74 -1.09
C ALA A 266 8.93 21.47 -0.57
N ASN A 267 9.37 20.22 -0.63
CA ASN A 267 10.71 19.77 -0.26
C ASN A 267 11.42 19.13 -1.47
N PRO A 268 12.43 19.80 -2.08
CA PRO A 268 13.08 19.32 -3.30
C PRO A 268 14.02 18.13 -3.07
N ARG A 269 14.24 17.69 -1.82
CA ARG A 269 15.05 16.51 -1.51
C ARG A 269 14.25 15.21 -1.58
N GLY A 270 12.92 15.30 -1.69
CA GLY A 270 12.05 14.14 -1.76
C GLY A 270 12.22 13.35 -3.05
N LYS A 271 12.08 12.03 -2.97
CA LYS A 271 11.98 11.09 -4.09
C LYS A 271 10.78 10.20 -3.80
N GLY A 272 9.59 10.82 -3.70
CA GLY A 272 8.37 10.18 -3.21
C GLY A 272 7.85 9.11 -4.16
N LEU A 273 7.60 7.91 -3.63
CA LEU A 273 6.99 6.80 -4.34
C LEU A 273 5.62 6.44 -3.78
N GLY A 274 5.51 6.18 -2.49
CA GLY A 274 4.26 5.87 -1.80
C GLY A 274 3.79 7.05 -0.94
N VAL A 275 2.48 7.15 -0.71
CA VAL A 275 1.84 8.09 0.22
C VAL A 275 0.72 7.41 0.98
N ALA A 276 0.60 7.73 2.27
CA ALA A 276 -0.51 7.30 3.11
C ALA A 276 -0.87 8.37 4.14
N PHE A 277 -2.09 8.30 4.65
CA PHE A 277 -2.73 9.32 5.46
C PHE A 277 -3.29 8.72 6.76
N ALA A 278 -3.02 9.35 7.90
CA ALA A 278 -3.62 9.04 9.18
C ALA A 278 -3.46 10.22 10.14
N ASP A 279 -4.38 10.37 11.08
CA ASP A 279 -4.22 11.22 12.27
C ASP A 279 -3.41 10.42 13.29
N TYR A 280 -2.06 10.53 13.26
CA TYR A 280 -1.19 9.65 14.04
C TYR A 280 -1.05 10.06 15.51
N ASP A 281 -1.32 11.31 15.86
CA ASP A 281 -1.19 11.81 17.23
C ASP A 281 -2.56 12.11 17.89
N GLY A 282 -3.66 11.95 17.15
CA GLY A 282 -5.02 12.02 17.65
C GLY A 282 -5.53 13.45 17.83
N ASP A 283 -4.93 14.44 17.15
CA ASP A 283 -5.32 15.84 17.24
C ASP A 283 -6.55 16.21 16.37
N GLY A 284 -6.99 15.29 15.48
CA GLY A 284 -8.16 15.43 14.62
C GLY A 284 -7.86 16.01 13.24
N PHE A 285 -6.60 16.20 12.90
CA PHE A 285 -6.17 16.57 11.56
C PHE A 285 -5.38 15.43 10.89
N THR A 286 -5.61 15.23 9.62
CA THR A 286 -4.96 14.14 8.89
C THR A 286 -3.52 14.52 8.52
N ASP A 287 -2.56 13.69 8.93
CA ASP A 287 -1.14 13.79 8.62
C ASP A 287 -0.79 12.99 7.36
N VAL A 288 0.40 13.24 6.81
CA VAL A 288 0.85 12.62 5.56
C VAL A 288 2.21 11.97 5.75
N PHE A 289 2.34 10.69 5.46
CA PHE A 289 3.63 10.03 5.34
C PHE A 289 3.97 9.79 3.87
N VAL A 290 5.21 10.11 3.48
CA VAL A 290 5.75 9.87 2.14
C VAL A 290 6.94 8.92 2.23
N ALA A 291 6.80 7.75 1.61
CA ALA A 291 7.91 6.83 1.39
C ALA A 291 8.80 7.37 0.28
N ASN A 292 10.04 7.70 0.61
CA ASN A 292 11.03 8.23 -0.32
C ASN A 292 12.09 7.17 -0.66
N ASP A 293 12.47 7.08 -1.92
CA ASP A 293 13.48 6.14 -2.40
C ASP A 293 14.89 6.65 -2.11
N SER A 294 15.62 5.93 -1.24
CA SER A 294 17.04 6.14 -0.92
C SER A 294 17.38 7.50 -0.30
N VAL A 295 16.39 8.26 0.14
CA VAL A 295 16.54 9.49 0.90
C VAL A 295 15.63 9.46 2.14
N GLN A 296 15.74 10.45 3.04
CA GLN A 296 14.88 10.54 4.22
C GLN A 296 13.40 10.41 3.84
N CYS A 297 12.66 9.52 4.49
CA CYS A 297 11.20 9.51 4.43
C CYS A 297 10.61 10.71 5.17
N PHE A 298 9.48 11.23 4.69
CA PHE A 298 8.85 12.40 5.28
C PHE A 298 7.60 12.02 6.06
N LEU A 299 7.47 12.56 7.27
CA LEU A 299 6.22 12.62 8.02
C LEU A 299 5.85 14.09 8.15
N TYR A 300 4.80 14.51 7.46
CA TYR A 300 4.25 15.84 7.53
C TYR A 300 3.14 15.87 8.57
N HIS A 301 3.43 16.42 9.75
CA HIS A 301 2.44 16.70 10.78
C HIS A 301 1.58 17.90 10.35
N ASN A 302 0.27 17.73 10.38
CA ASN A 302 -0.70 18.77 10.06
C ASN A 302 -0.87 19.71 11.28
N ASN A 303 -0.52 20.97 11.13
CA ASN A 303 -0.58 21.95 12.24
C ASN A 303 -2.01 22.46 12.52
N GLY A 304 -3.06 21.96 11.86
CA GLY A 304 -4.45 22.37 12.01
C GLY A 304 -4.75 23.81 11.56
N ASN A 305 -3.87 24.43 10.80
CA ASN A 305 -3.96 25.81 10.32
C ASN A 305 -3.71 25.97 8.82
N GLY A 306 -3.83 24.87 8.06
CA GLY A 306 -3.55 24.81 6.64
C GLY A 306 -2.06 24.72 6.29
N THR A 307 -1.20 24.41 7.26
CA THR A 307 0.24 24.18 7.05
C THR A 307 0.70 22.87 7.67
N PHE A 308 1.83 22.36 7.20
CA PHE A 308 2.45 21.13 7.69
C PHE A 308 3.88 21.40 8.18
N SER A 309 4.31 20.60 9.15
CA SER A 309 5.69 20.53 9.63
C SER A 309 6.29 19.17 9.29
N GLU A 310 7.42 19.12 8.57
CA GLU A 310 8.13 17.84 8.34
C GLU A 310 8.83 17.44 9.64
N VAL A 311 8.41 16.31 10.21
CA VAL A 311 8.86 15.82 11.54
C VAL A 311 9.47 14.41 11.47
N GLY A 312 9.64 13.80 10.30
CA GLY A 312 10.06 12.41 10.13
C GLY A 312 11.34 12.03 10.87
N LEU A 313 12.34 12.94 10.90
CA LEU A 313 13.55 12.74 11.70
C LEU A 313 13.25 12.76 13.21
N LEU A 314 12.46 13.73 13.66
CA LEU A 314 12.15 13.89 15.10
C LEU A 314 11.23 12.79 15.60
N ALA A 315 10.29 12.37 14.76
CA ALA A 315 9.35 11.29 15.05
C ALA A 315 10.02 9.89 15.01
N GLY A 316 11.22 9.76 14.44
CA GLY A 316 11.96 8.49 14.37
C GLY A 316 11.61 7.62 13.16
N VAL A 317 10.96 8.16 12.11
CA VAL A 317 10.52 7.42 10.92
C VAL A 317 11.23 7.83 9.63
N GLY A 318 12.13 8.82 9.70
CA GLY A 318 12.86 9.30 8.53
C GLY A 318 13.99 8.37 8.05
N TYR A 319 14.46 7.48 8.93
CA TYR A 319 15.60 6.58 8.74
C TYR A 319 15.35 5.27 9.48
N ASN A 320 16.10 4.21 9.16
CA ASN A 320 16.08 2.95 9.90
C ASN A 320 16.83 3.07 11.26
N GLU A 321 16.83 2.00 12.06
CA GLU A 321 17.48 1.94 13.40
C GLU A 321 18.99 2.24 13.37
N ASP A 322 19.66 2.01 12.23
CA ASP A 322 21.08 2.33 12.01
C ASP A 322 21.32 3.80 11.60
N GLY A 323 20.28 4.61 11.45
CA GLY A 323 20.34 5.99 10.94
C GLY A 323 20.64 6.06 9.44
N LYS A 324 20.32 5.02 8.67
CA LYS A 324 20.50 4.97 7.21
C LYS A 324 19.19 5.22 6.49
N THR A 325 19.28 5.80 5.29
CA THR A 325 18.18 5.82 4.33
C THR A 325 17.91 4.41 3.81
N PHE A 326 16.74 4.19 3.28
CA PHE A 326 16.29 2.95 2.67
C PHE A 326 15.45 3.27 1.42
N ALA A 327 15.25 2.28 0.55
CA ALA A 327 14.51 2.48 -0.71
C ALA A 327 13.00 2.36 -0.49
N GLY A 328 12.40 3.36 0.18
CA GLY A 328 10.98 3.36 0.50
C GLY A 328 10.11 3.42 -0.76
N MET A 329 9.25 2.41 -0.97
CA MET A 329 8.37 2.29 -2.13
C MET A 329 6.90 2.30 -1.74
N GLY A 330 6.33 1.16 -1.37
CA GLY A 330 4.96 1.06 -0.88
C GLY A 330 4.85 1.36 0.61
N ILE A 331 3.68 1.79 1.02
CA ILE A 331 3.40 2.16 2.41
C ILE A 331 1.99 1.78 2.81
N ASP A 332 1.80 1.43 4.10
CA ASP A 332 0.50 1.50 4.78
C ASP A 332 0.65 2.22 6.11
N PHE A 333 -0.37 3.00 6.48
CA PHE A 333 -0.43 3.76 7.71
C PHE A 333 -1.66 3.33 8.52
N SER A 334 -1.56 2.18 9.19
CA SER A 334 -2.64 1.48 9.87
C SER A 334 -2.21 0.92 11.21
N ASP A 335 -3.13 0.82 12.16
CA ASP A 335 -2.95 0.19 13.46
C ASP A 335 -2.86 -1.35 13.30
N TYR A 336 -1.63 -1.93 13.36
CA TYR A 336 -1.41 -3.37 13.16
C TYR A 336 -1.58 -4.18 14.45
N ASP A 337 -1.44 -3.56 15.63
CA ASP A 337 -1.47 -4.26 16.92
C ASP A 337 -2.71 -3.95 17.77
N ASN A 338 -3.65 -3.19 17.20
CA ASN A 338 -4.96 -2.86 17.78
C ASN A 338 -4.86 -2.03 19.09
N ASP A 339 -3.84 -1.21 19.24
CA ASP A 339 -3.65 -0.32 20.39
C ASP A 339 -4.36 1.05 20.22
N GLY A 340 -4.90 1.32 19.04
CA GLY A 340 -5.65 2.52 18.68
C GLY A 340 -4.79 3.65 18.10
N ARG A 341 -3.53 3.40 17.83
CA ARG A 341 -2.61 4.35 17.18
C ARG A 341 -2.17 3.81 15.82
N PRO A 342 -2.25 4.61 14.75
CA PRO A 342 -1.76 4.18 13.45
C PRO A 342 -0.23 4.00 13.46
N ASP A 343 0.22 2.88 12.89
CA ASP A 343 1.61 2.50 12.71
C ASP A 343 1.99 2.59 11.23
N ILE A 344 3.29 2.53 10.91
CA ILE A 344 3.77 2.70 9.55
C ILE A 344 4.54 1.45 9.11
N VAL A 345 4.13 0.86 7.99
CA VAL A 345 4.93 -0.15 7.28
C VAL A 345 5.40 0.44 5.95
N VAL A 346 6.68 0.25 5.60
CA VAL A 346 7.27 0.70 4.33
C VAL A 346 8.01 -0.47 3.70
N THR A 347 7.74 -0.75 2.43
CA THR A 347 8.47 -1.76 1.66
C THR A 347 9.82 -1.23 1.17
N ASP A 348 10.75 -2.14 0.92
CA ASP A 348 12.14 -1.85 0.63
C ASP A 348 12.74 -2.84 -0.38
N LEU A 349 13.98 -2.64 -0.80
CA LEU A 349 14.69 -3.53 -1.71
C LEU A 349 15.31 -4.74 -0.99
N SER A 350 15.64 -5.76 -1.76
CA SER A 350 16.40 -6.91 -1.30
C SER A 350 17.76 -6.50 -0.71
N ASN A 351 18.19 -7.17 0.36
CA ASN A 351 19.30 -6.86 1.25
C ASN A 351 19.08 -5.65 2.18
N GLU A 352 17.96 -4.99 2.08
CA GLU A 352 17.37 -4.07 3.05
C GLU A 352 16.18 -4.78 3.71
N ARG A 353 15.50 -4.17 4.66
CA ARG A 353 14.35 -4.80 5.34
C ARG A 353 13.16 -3.89 5.19
N TYR A 354 11.98 -4.44 4.98
CA TYR A 354 10.76 -3.63 5.04
C TYR A 354 10.61 -3.09 6.45
N MET A 355 10.42 -1.80 6.56
CA MET A 355 10.36 -1.11 7.85
C MET A 355 8.98 -1.27 8.47
N LEU A 356 8.92 -1.52 9.78
CA LEU A 356 7.72 -1.42 10.60
C LEU A 356 8.02 -0.50 11.78
N PHE A 357 7.33 0.63 11.82
CA PHE A 357 7.44 1.63 12.86
C PHE A 357 6.19 1.61 13.73
N HIS A 358 6.33 1.23 14.98
CA HIS A 358 5.26 1.24 15.98
C HIS A 358 5.11 2.63 16.57
N ASN A 359 3.88 3.12 16.64
CA ASN A 359 3.53 4.43 17.21
C ASN A 359 3.49 4.36 18.74
N GLU A 360 4.50 4.93 19.40
CA GLU A 360 4.59 4.97 20.87
C GLU A 360 3.70 6.05 21.50
N GLY A 361 2.96 6.81 20.69
CA GLY A 361 2.26 8.02 21.11
C GLY A 361 3.19 9.22 21.31
N ASN A 362 2.59 10.37 21.62
CA ASN A 362 3.31 11.64 21.80
C ASN A 362 4.17 12.05 20.59
N GLY A 363 3.77 11.68 19.39
CA GLY A 363 4.45 12.03 18.15
C GLY A 363 5.73 11.24 17.86
N LEU A 364 5.96 10.12 18.56
CA LEU A 364 7.17 9.29 18.44
C LEU A 364 6.84 7.89 17.94
N PHE A 365 7.72 7.38 17.10
CA PHE A 365 7.68 6.00 16.60
C PHE A 365 8.97 5.26 16.98
N ARG A 366 8.84 3.94 17.11
CA ARG A 366 9.94 3.03 17.33
C ARG A 366 10.03 2.01 16.20
N ASP A 367 11.22 1.85 15.64
CA ASP A 367 11.49 0.77 14.69
C ASP A 367 11.37 -0.59 15.39
N VAL A 368 10.38 -1.38 14.97
CA VAL A 368 10.12 -2.74 15.48
C VAL A 368 10.33 -3.81 14.40
N THR A 369 10.93 -3.44 13.28
CA THR A 369 11.17 -4.29 12.11
C THR A 369 11.71 -5.66 12.48
N ASN A 370 12.75 -5.72 13.31
CA ASN A 370 13.36 -6.97 13.72
C ASN A 370 12.56 -7.69 14.83
N ALA A 371 12.01 -6.95 15.77
CA ALA A 371 11.27 -7.49 16.91
C ALA A 371 9.92 -8.11 16.49
N SER A 372 9.28 -7.54 15.49
CA SER A 372 8.00 -8.02 14.95
C SER A 372 8.10 -9.28 14.07
N GLY A 373 9.31 -9.61 13.59
CA GLY A 373 9.54 -10.71 12.64
C GLY A 373 9.53 -10.28 11.16
N VAL A 374 9.06 -9.06 10.83
CA VAL A 374 9.02 -8.52 9.47
C VAL A 374 10.41 -8.52 8.84
N GLY A 375 11.43 -7.99 9.54
CA GLY A 375 12.78 -7.86 9.00
C GLY A 375 13.42 -9.18 8.57
N GLY A 376 13.21 -10.25 9.33
CA GLY A 376 13.70 -11.59 8.98
C GLY A 376 13.01 -12.21 7.79
N ALA A 377 11.71 -11.91 7.60
CA ALA A 377 10.90 -12.45 6.51
C ALA A 377 11.14 -11.75 5.16
N THR A 378 11.66 -10.51 5.16
CA THR A 378 11.69 -9.61 3.99
C THR A 378 13.07 -9.37 3.42
N LEU A 379 14.15 -9.61 4.15
CA LEU A 379 15.55 -9.30 3.77
C LEU A 379 15.96 -9.75 2.35
N ALA A 380 15.40 -10.84 1.86
CA ALA A 380 15.79 -11.41 0.56
C ALA A 380 14.96 -10.89 -0.62
N PHE A 381 13.96 -10.04 -0.38
CA PHE A 381 12.93 -9.68 -1.36
C PHE A 381 12.82 -8.17 -1.55
N SER A 382 12.35 -7.77 -2.74
CA SER A 382 12.06 -6.38 -3.06
C SER A 382 10.57 -6.15 -3.10
N GLY A 383 10.04 -5.29 -2.20
CA GLY A 383 8.63 -5.03 -2.04
C GLY A 383 8.16 -3.77 -2.76
N TRP A 384 6.93 -3.79 -3.27
CA TRP A 384 6.26 -2.66 -3.89
C TRP A 384 4.96 -2.36 -3.15
N SER A 385 3.80 -2.55 -3.76
CA SER A 385 2.54 -2.30 -3.04
C SER A 385 2.41 -3.19 -1.80
N THR A 386 1.90 -2.61 -0.73
CA THR A 386 1.69 -3.28 0.55
C THR A 386 0.36 -2.86 1.16
N HIS A 387 -0.23 -3.72 2.00
CA HIS A 387 -1.43 -3.40 2.75
C HIS A 387 -1.54 -4.26 4.01
N LEU A 388 -2.02 -3.63 5.08
CA LEU A 388 -2.36 -4.27 6.35
C LEU A 388 -3.88 -4.55 6.39
N PHE A 389 -4.28 -5.80 6.26
CA PHE A 389 -5.68 -6.24 6.31
C PHE A 389 -5.80 -7.61 6.97
N ASP A 390 -6.95 -7.93 7.51
CA ASP A 390 -7.23 -9.19 8.18
C ASP A 390 -7.72 -10.23 7.15
N TYR A 391 -6.78 -11.07 6.62
CA TYR A 391 -7.11 -12.01 5.54
C TYR A 391 -7.92 -13.23 6.02
N ASP A 392 -7.87 -13.57 7.30
CA ASP A 392 -8.58 -14.73 7.87
C ASP A 392 -9.67 -14.35 8.88
N ASN A 393 -10.00 -13.06 8.98
CA ASN A 393 -11.02 -12.48 9.85
C ASN A 393 -10.86 -12.86 11.32
N ASP A 394 -9.59 -13.02 11.79
CA ASP A 394 -9.29 -13.34 13.19
C ASP A 394 -9.17 -12.10 14.10
N GLY A 395 -9.22 -10.90 13.50
CA GLY A 395 -9.16 -9.60 14.17
C GLY A 395 -7.79 -8.94 14.14
N TRP A 396 -6.74 -9.62 13.66
CA TRP A 396 -5.40 -9.07 13.51
C TRP A 396 -5.12 -8.73 12.04
N LYS A 397 -4.62 -7.53 11.78
CA LYS A 397 -4.25 -7.14 10.42
C LYS A 397 -2.93 -7.80 10.02
N ASP A 398 -2.96 -8.51 8.92
CA ASP A 398 -1.85 -9.22 8.29
C ASP A 398 -1.19 -8.33 7.24
N LEU A 399 0.04 -8.65 6.84
CA LEU A 399 0.78 -7.84 5.89
C LEU A 399 0.94 -8.56 4.55
N PHE A 400 0.34 -8.00 3.50
CA PHE A 400 0.59 -8.40 2.11
C PHE A 400 1.63 -7.48 1.45
N VAL A 401 2.47 -8.07 0.58
CA VAL A 401 3.38 -7.31 -0.28
C VAL A 401 3.46 -7.90 -1.67
N ALA A 402 3.23 -7.08 -2.70
CA ALA A 402 3.57 -7.38 -4.08
C ALA A 402 5.09 -7.27 -4.25
N GLN A 403 5.75 -8.29 -4.80
CA GLN A 403 7.21 -8.38 -4.83
C GLN A 403 7.75 -8.55 -6.24
N SER A 404 8.86 -7.89 -6.53
CA SER A 404 9.84 -8.21 -7.58
C SER A 404 11.03 -7.24 -7.49
N HIS A 405 12.18 -7.66 -7.98
CA HIS A 405 13.34 -6.75 -8.02
C HIS A 405 13.15 -5.62 -9.05
N VAL A 406 13.76 -4.45 -8.81
CA VAL A 406 13.72 -3.31 -9.74
C VAL A 406 14.48 -3.59 -11.05
N MET A 407 15.56 -4.39 -10.98
CA MET A 407 16.44 -4.71 -12.11
C MET A 407 16.03 -6.02 -12.78
N ASP A 408 15.52 -5.97 -13.99
CA ASP A 408 15.14 -7.14 -14.80
C ASP A 408 16.33 -8.01 -15.28
N THR A 409 17.56 -7.59 -14.96
CA THR A 409 18.80 -8.28 -15.30
C THR A 409 19.62 -8.67 -14.07
N ILE A 410 19.02 -8.62 -12.89
CA ILE A 410 19.72 -8.77 -11.59
C ILE A 410 20.46 -10.11 -11.47
N GLU A 411 19.93 -11.20 -12.01
CA GLU A 411 20.55 -12.52 -11.96
C GLU A 411 21.91 -12.58 -12.65
N LYS A 412 22.18 -11.64 -13.61
CA LYS A 412 23.46 -11.56 -14.32
C LYS A 412 24.58 -10.98 -13.47
N THR A 413 24.23 -10.19 -12.45
CA THR A 413 25.19 -9.50 -11.59
C THR A 413 25.14 -9.98 -10.14
N SER A 414 24.01 -10.51 -9.70
CA SER A 414 23.74 -10.99 -8.34
C SER A 414 23.01 -12.33 -8.38
N PRO A 415 23.73 -13.47 -8.50
CA PRO A 415 23.11 -14.79 -8.74
C PRO A 415 22.14 -15.26 -7.64
N ASN A 416 22.22 -14.67 -6.46
CA ASN A 416 21.34 -15.01 -5.31
C ASN A 416 20.01 -14.24 -5.33
N LEU A 417 19.88 -13.19 -6.15
CA LEU A 417 18.66 -12.41 -6.30
C LEU A 417 17.89 -12.84 -7.55
N ARG A 418 16.60 -12.52 -7.57
CA ARG A 418 15.71 -12.82 -8.71
C ARG A 418 14.95 -11.56 -9.09
N TYR A 419 14.69 -11.40 -10.39
CA TYR A 419 13.80 -10.35 -10.87
C TYR A 419 12.35 -10.66 -10.50
N LEU A 420 11.89 -11.86 -10.85
CA LEU A 420 10.56 -12.32 -10.48
C LEU A 420 10.59 -12.91 -9.07
N GLU A 421 9.69 -12.44 -8.23
CA GLU A 421 9.56 -12.90 -6.84
C GLU A 421 8.11 -13.27 -6.56
N PRO A 422 7.86 -14.27 -5.69
CA PRO A 422 6.49 -14.57 -5.26
C PRO A 422 5.99 -13.47 -4.32
N PRO A 423 4.69 -13.14 -4.31
CA PRO A 423 4.14 -12.22 -3.33
C PRO A 423 4.32 -12.74 -1.91
N LEU A 424 4.30 -11.84 -0.97
CA LEU A 424 4.45 -12.15 0.45
C LEU A 424 3.13 -11.95 1.18
N LEU A 425 2.77 -12.91 2.04
CA LEU A 425 1.79 -12.70 3.10
C LEU A 425 2.42 -13.09 4.43
N LEU A 426 2.40 -12.14 5.37
CA LEU A 426 2.83 -12.37 6.75
C LEU A 426 1.60 -12.35 7.65
N ARG A 427 1.29 -13.48 8.27
CA ARG A 427 0.24 -13.55 9.27
C ARG A 427 0.69 -12.89 10.57
N ASN A 428 -0.16 -12.05 11.10
CA ASN A 428 0.03 -11.36 12.37
C ASN A 428 -0.67 -12.11 13.51
N VAL A 429 0.03 -12.31 14.59
CA VAL A 429 -0.56 -12.78 15.85
C VAL A 429 -0.05 -11.91 16.97
N SER A 430 -0.89 -11.03 17.49
CA SER A 430 -0.53 -10.13 18.60
C SER A 430 0.74 -9.31 18.34
N GLY A 431 0.86 -8.73 17.13
CA GLY A 431 2.00 -7.88 16.75
C GLY A 431 3.24 -8.63 16.26
N HIS A 432 3.16 -9.96 16.13
CA HIS A 432 4.27 -10.77 15.61
C HIS A 432 3.91 -11.41 14.26
N PHE A 433 4.74 -11.17 13.25
CA PHE A 433 4.51 -11.57 11.86
C PHE A 433 5.26 -12.84 11.50
N THR A 434 4.58 -13.78 10.84
CA THR A 434 5.16 -15.01 10.31
C THR A 434 4.72 -15.25 8.88
N ARG A 435 5.63 -15.67 8.00
CA ARG A 435 5.32 -15.94 6.60
C ARG A 435 4.37 -17.12 6.47
N VAL A 436 3.31 -16.95 5.66
CA VAL A 436 2.38 -18.00 5.25
C VAL A 436 2.34 -18.12 3.73
N LEU A 437 1.86 -19.27 3.23
CA LEU A 437 1.74 -19.56 1.79
C LEU A 437 0.29 -19.97 1.48
N PRO A 438 -0.64 -19.03 1.45
CA PRO A 438 -2.06 -19.32 1.32
C PRO A 438 -2.45 -19.55 -0.14
N GLY A 439 -2.05 -20.69 -0.71
CA GLY A 439 -2.39 -21.10 -2.07
C GLY A 439 -1.25 -20.99 -3.09
N GLU A 440 -1.53 -21.43 -4.31
CA GLU A 440 -0.57 -21.48 -5.41
C GLU A 440 -0.02 -20.11 -5.81
N PRO A 441 -0.81 -19.01 -5.85
CA PRO A 441 -0.31 -17.70 -6.25
C PRO A 441 0.87 -17.21 -5.41
N PHE A 442 0.95 -17.60 -4.13
CA PHE A 442 2.04 -17.21 -3.22
C PHE A 442 3.31 -18.06 -3.38
N GLN A 443 3.30 -19.02 -4.31
CA GLN A 443 4.44 -19.85 -4.68
C GLN A 443 4.95 -19.54 -6.09
N ARG A 444 4.16 -18.79 -6.88
CA ARG A 444 4.48 -18.41 -8.26
C ARG A 444 5.17 -17.04 -8.27
N ALA A 445 6.32 -16.95 -8.95
CA ALA A 445 7.06 -15.70 -9.09
C ALA A 445 6.47 -14.83 -10.22
N TRP A 446 6.32 -13.54 -9.96
CA TRP A 446 5.80 -12.53 -10.89
C TRP A 446 6.53 -11.19 -10.72
N ALA A 447 6.26 -10.22 -11.59
CA ALA A 447 6.85 -8.88 -11.48
C ALA A 447 5.86 -7.91 -10.78
N GLY A 448 5.55 -8.18 -9.53
CA GLY A 448 4.55 -7.41 -8.77
C GLY A 448 4.92 -5.93 -8.66
N ARG A 449 3.91 -5.04 -8.78
CA ARG A 449 4.01 -3.59 -8.58
C ARG A 449 2.85 -3.08 -7.75
N GLY A 450 1.81 -2.53 -8.39
CA GLY A 450 0.61 -2.08 -7.70
C GLY A 450 -0.28 -3.23 -7.28
N ALA A 451 -0.96 -3.07 -6.16
CA ALA A 451 -2.04 -3.95 -5.73
C ALA A 451 -3.15 -3.12 -5.08
N ALA A 452 -4.40 -3.50 -5.31
CA ALA A 452 -5.59 -2.93 -4.72
C ALA A 452 -6.38 -4.03 -3.98
N PHE A 453 -7.04 -3.67 -2.90
CA PHE A 453 -7.67 -4.58 -1.95
C PHE A 453 -9.15 -4.22 -1.78
N GLY A 454 -10.02 -5.22 -1.68
CA GLY A 454 -11.45 -5.04 -1.45
C GLY A 454 -12.20 -6.36 -1.53
N ASP A 455 -13.40 -6.40 -0.97
CA ASP A 455 -14.29 -7.54 -1.02
C ASP A 455 -15.06 -7.51 -2.36
N LEU A 456 -14.57 -8.26 -3.37
CA LEU A 456 -15.07 -8.23 -4.74
C LEU A 456 -16.43 -8.92 -4.89
N ASP A 457 -16.69 -9.97 -4.15
CA ASP A 457 -17.93 -10.76 -4.27
C ASP A 457 -18.90 -10.55 -3.09
N ASN A 458 -18.55 -9.61 -2.20
CA ASN A 458 -19.33 -9.20 -1.03
C ASN A 458 -19.60 -10.35 -0.04
N ASP A 459 -18.66 -11.28 0.09
CA ASP A 459 -18.75 -12.41 1.02
C ASP A 459 -18.09 -12.15 2.39
N GLY A 460 -17.37 -11.02 2.51
CA GLY A 460 -16.80 -10.49 3.75
C GLY A 460 -15.36 -10.86 4.00
N ASP A 461 -14.67 -11.34 2.99
CA ASP A 461 -13.21 -11.40 3.04
C ASP A 461 -12.57 -10.53 1.94
N VAL A 462 -11.31 -10.17 2.13
CA VAL A 462 -10.63 -9.21 1.26
C VAL A 462 -9.89 -9.93 0.15
N ASP A 463 -10.22 -9.57 -1.10
CA ASP A 463 -9.55 -10.01 -2.33
C ASP A 463 -8.43 -9.06 -2.74
N ILE A 464 -7.59 -9.51 -3.68
CA ILE A 464 -6.43 -8.77 -4.15
C ILE A 464 -6.43 -8.67 -5.67
N VAL A 465 -6.29 -7.46 -6.20
CA VAL A 465 -6.01 -7.21 -7.62
C VAL A 465 -4.59 -6.69 -7.76
N ALA A 466 -3.72 -7.46 -8.42
CA ALA A 466 -2.32 -7.11 -8.62
C ALA A 466 -2.02 -6.75 -10.08
N ASN A 467 -1.44 -5.57 -10.31
CA ASN A 467 -0.93 -5.15 -11.60
C ASN A 467 0.58 -5.43 -11.68
N ASN A 468 0.96 -6.28 -12.63
CA ASN A 468 2.32 -6.81 -12.73
C ASN A 468 3.07 -6.22 -13.93
N LEU A 469 4.26 -5.73 -13.69
CA LEU A 469 5.06 -5.03 -14.69
C LEU A 469 5.43 -5.92 -15.89
N GLY A 470 4.97 -5.53 -17.09
CA GLY A 470 5.21 -6.30 -18.31
C GLY A 470 4.56 -7.68 -18.34
N GLN A 471 3.59 -7.95 -17.46
CA GLN A 471 2.92 -9.22 -17.32
C GLN A 471 1.40 -9.04 -17.19
N LYS A 472 0.66 -10.16 -17.14
CA LYS A 472 -0.78 -10.14 -16.86
C LYS A 472 -1.07 -9.64 -15.45
N ALA A 473 -2.17 -8.92 -15.30
CA ALA A 473 -2.73 -8.66 -13.98
C ALA A 473 -3.29 -9.96 -13.38
N TYR A 474 -3.36 -10.02 -12.05
CA TYR A 474 -3.98 -11.13 -11.32
C TYR A 474 -5.09 -10.62 -10.42
N VAL A 475 -6.20 -11.37 -10.39
CA VAL A 475 -7.26 -11.24 -9.39
C VAL A 475 -7.21 -12.48 -8.53
N LEU A 476 -6.85 -12.29 -7.27
CA LEU A 476 -6.70 -13.34 -6.28
C LEU A 476 -7.90 -13.28 -5.33
N ARG A 477 -8.85 -14.21 -5.51
CA ARG A 477 -9.96 -14.33 -4.59
C ARG A 477 -9.49 -15.01 -3.31
N ASN A 478 -9.88 -14.47 -2.19
CA ASN A 478 -9.75 -15.10 -0.90
C ASN A 478 -10.81 -16.21 -0.78
N ASP A 479 -10.41 -17.43 -0.47
CA ASP A 479 -11.33 -18.57 -0.28
C ASP A 479 -11.24 -19.02 1.19
N GLY A 480 -12.16 -18.57 2.00
CA GLY A 480 -12.36 -19.03 3.37
C GLY A 480 -11.95 -18.09 4.49
N GLY A 481 -11.58 -16.85 4.22
CA GLY A 481 -11.48 -15.79 5.23
C GLY A 481 -12.85 -15.56 5.90
N ASP A 482 -13.92 -15.70 5.14
CA ASP A 482 -15.31 -15.62 5.59
C ASP A 482 -15.77 -16.74 6.56
N ARG A 483 -14.96 -17.79 6.77
CA ARG A 483 -15.27 -18.84 7.77
C ARG A 483 -15.29 -18.33 9.20
N ASN A 484 -14.52 -17.31 9.50
CA ASN A 484 -14.69 -16.51 10.69
C ASN A 484 -15.81 -15.49 10.49
N ASN A 485 -16.32 -14.92 11.55
CA ASN A 485 -17.30 -13.86 11.47
C ASN A 485 -16.61 -12.54 11.14
N TRP A 486 -17.31 -11.68 10.44
CA TRP A 486 -16.84 -10.39 9.98
C TRP A 486 -17.95 -9.35 10.03
N LEU A 487 -17.58 -8.08 9.97
CA LEU A 487 -18.48 -6.96 9.83
C LEU A 487 -17.92 -5.97 8.81
N GLY A 488 -18.61 -5.84 7.68
CA GLY A 488 -18.34 -4.77 6.71
C GLY A 488 -18.93 -3.46 7.21
N ILE A 489 -18.22 -2.34 7.01
CA ILE A 489 -18.68 -1.00 7.39
C ILE A 489 -18.52 -0.09 6.19
N GLN A 490 -19.65 0.37 5.67
CA GLN A 490 -19.75 1.36 4.59
C GLN A 490 -20.29 2.65 5.16
N ILE A 491 -19.56 3.75 5.00
CA ILE A 491 -19.95 5.04 5.56
C ILE A 491 -20.22 6.07 4.46
N MET A 492 -21.04 7.07 4.77
CA MET A 492 -21.35 8.17 3.89
C MET A 492 -21.43 9.48 4.70
N GLY A 493 -20.54 10.42 4.38
CA GLY A 493 -20.52 11.76 4.97
C GLY A 493 -21.68 12.63 4.50
N THR A 494 -22.07 13.59 5.34
CA THR A 494 -23.04 14.63 5.03
C THR A 494 -22.54 16.03 5.36
N LYS A 495 -21.66 16.14 6.37
CA LYS A 495 -20.89 17.33 6.73
C LYS A 495 -19.40 17.13 6.42
N SER A 496 -18.91 15.94 6.70
CA SER A 496 -17.63 15.45 6.22
C SER A 496 -17.69 15.23 4.71
N ASN A 497 -16.54 15.04 4.07
CA ASN A 497 -16.51 14.58 2.67
C ASN A 497 -17.39 13.32 2.51
N ARG A 498 -18.01 13.17 1.37
CA ARG A 498 -19.04 12.16 1.14
C ARG A 498 -18.54 10.72 1.28
N ASP A 499 -17.28 10.47 0.92
CA ASP A 499 -16.64 9.16 1.09
C ASP A 499 -16.33 8.82 2.54
N GLY A 500 -16.35 9.81 3.44
CA GLY A 500 -15.97 9.65 4.83
C GLY A 500 -14.47 9.41 5.03
N ILE A 501 -13.64 9.75 4.03
CA ILE A 501 -12.17 9.65 4.12
C ILE A 501 -11.67 10.47 5.30
N GLY A 502 -10.84 9.85 6.15
CA GLY A 502 -10.36 10.40 7.42
C GLY A 502 -11.20 9.99 8.64
N ALA A 503 -12.38 9.37 8.45
CA ALA A 503 -13.17 8.86 9.57
C ALA A 503 -12.42 7.75 10.30
N ARG A 504 -12.47 7.78 11.66
CA ARG A 504 -11.89 6.73 12.51
C ARG A 504 -12.99 5.83 13.01
N ILE A 505 -12.82 4.52 12.83
CA ILE A 505 -13.79 3.50 13.23
C ILE A 505 -13.18 2.61 14.30
N LYS A 506 -13.90 2.47 15.42
CA LYS A 506 -13.58 1.52 16.48
C LYS A 506 -14.63 0.42 16.50
N VAL A 507 -14.20 -0.82 16.43
CA VAL A 507 -15.06 -2.00 16.54
C VAL A 507 -14.68 -2.78 17.80
N VAL A 508 -15.66 -3.06 18.66
CA VAL A 508 -15.47 -3.91 19.84
C VAL A 508 -16.33 -5.16 19.66
N SER A 509 -15.72 -6.33 19.58
CA SER A 509 -16.43 -7.59 19.45
C SER A 509 -17.16 -8.00 20.74
N ALA A 510 -18.00 -9.03 20.69
CA ALA A 510 -18.74 -9.52 21.86
C ALA A 510 -17.82 -10.01 22.97
N SER A 511 -16.66 -10.58 22.65
CA SER A 511 -15.63 -10.98 23.62
C SER A 511 -14.83 -9.82 24.21
N GLY A 512 -14.99 -8.59 23.64
CA GLY A 512 -14.28 -7.39 24.08
C GLY A 512 -12.99 -7.11 23.31
N PHE A 513 -12.67 -7.89 22.27
CA PHE A 513 -11.54 -7.58 21.39
C PHE A 513 -11.84 -6.29 20.61
N THR A 514 -10.87 -5.40 20.57
CA THR A 514 -11.05 -4.06 19.99
C THR A 514 -10.13 -3.87 18.80
N GLN A 515 -10.66 -3.29 17.72
CA GLN A 515 -9.95 -2.97 16.49
C GLN A 515 -10.18 -1.50 16.12
N TYR A 516 -9.23 -0.91 15.44
CA TYR A 516 -9.32 0.47 14.97
C TYR A 516 -8.95 0.55 13.48
N PHE A 517 -9.67 1.43 12.77
CA PHE A 517 -9.49 1.64 11.34
C PHE A 517 -9.57 3.13 11.02
N THR A 518 -8.88 3.55 9.98
CA THR A 518 -9.07 4.85 9.33
C THR A 518 -9.59 4.61 7.93
N VAL A 519 -10.68 5.29 7.54
CA VAL A 519 -11.23 5.19 6.20
C VAL A 519 -10.35 5.99 5.24
N ASN A 520 -9.78 5.32 4.26
CA ASN A 520 -9.02 5.93 3.18
C ASN A 520 -9.02 5.01 1.95
N THR A 521 -8.62 5.53 0.80
CA THR A 521 -8.42 4.76 -0.44
C THR A 521 -6.95 4.62 -0.80
N ALA A 522 -6.08 5.46 -0.24
CA ALA A 522 -4.66 5.54 -0.58
C ALA A 522 -3.80 4.72 0.37
N ALA A 523 -3.27 3.62 -0.13
CA ALA A 523 -2.26 2.79 0.54
C ALA A 523 -1.43 2.06 -0.52
N GLY A 524 -0.29 1.49 -0.11
CA GLY A 524 0.56 0.70 -0.97
C GLY A 524 1.41 1.54 -1.92
N TYR A 525 1.46 1.13 -3.18
CA TYR A 525 2.26 1.72 -4.23
C TYR A 525 1.40 1.93 -5.47
N LEU A 526 1.28 3.17 -5.95
CA LEU A 526 0.56 3.55 -7.17
C LEU A 526 -0.94 3.15 -7.22
N SER A 527 -1.54 2.74 -6.13
CA SER A 527 -2.83 2.06 -6.15
C SER A 527 -3.82 2.66 -5.17
N ALA A 528 -5.11 2.42 -5.41
CA ALA A 528 -6.20 2.77 -4.51
C ALA A 528 -7.06 1.54 -4.20
N SER A 529 -7.42 1.37 -2.92
CA SER A 529 -8.24 0.25 -2.44
C SER A 529 -9.66 0.69 -2.14
N ASP A 530 -10.56 -0.28 -2.00
CA ASP A 530 -11.93 -0.06 -1.54
C ASP A 530 -11.94 0.70 -0.20
N LYS A 531 -12.78 1.73 -0.08
CA LYS A 531 -12.94 2.52 1.14
C LYS A 531 -13.74 1.81 2.24
N ARG A 532 -14.43 0.70 1.93
CA ARG A 532 -15.17 -0.07 2.93
C ARG A 532 -14.21 -0.76 3.89
N VAL A 533 -14.55 -0.76 5.17
CA VAL A 533 -13.77 -1.44 6.21
C VAL A 533 -14.34 -2.82 6.47
N ILE A 534 -13.50 -3.84 6.50
CA ILE A 534 -13.84 -5.19 6.95
C ILE A 534 -13.17 -5.42 8.30
N ALA A 535 -13.97 -5.65 9.34
CA ALA A 535 -13.51 -5.99 10.67
C ALA A 535 -13.74 -7.47 10.95
N GLY A 536 -12.67 -8.24 11.12
CA GLY A 536 -12.75 -9.64 11.50
C GLY A 536 -13.24 -9.78 12.94
N LEU A 537 -14.23 -10.64 13.18
CA LEU A 537 -14.82 -10.87 14.50
C LEU A 537 -14.49 -12.27 15.06
N GLY A 538 -13.68 -13.06 14.35
CA GLY A 538 -13.34 -14.41 14.76
C GLY A 538 -14.57 -15.29 14.98
N LYS A 539 -14.81 -15.71 16.20
CA LYS A 539 -15.99 -16.52 16.56
C LYS A 539 -17.15 -15.70 17.12
N ASP A 540 -16.99 -14.40 17.30
CA ASP A 540 -18.03 -13.55 17.83
C ASP A 540 -19.13 -13.27 16.80
N ALA A 541 -20.38 -13.55 17.13
CA ALA A 541 -21.53 -13.38 16.25
C ALA A 541 -22.05 -11.92 16.17
N THR A 542 -21.47 -11.03 16.98
CA THR A 542 -21.84 -9.61 17.04
C THR A 542 -20.65 -8.74 17.36
N ALA A 543 -20.66 -7.51 16.84
CA ALA A 543 -19.89 -6.41 17.39
C ALA A 543 -20.74 -5.73 18.48
N LYS A 544 -20.22 -5.71 19.71
CA LYS A 544 -20.87 -5.06 20.84
C LYS A 544 -20.99 -3.55 20.65
N LEU A 545 -19.99 -2.95 19.99
CA LEU A 545 -19.93 -1.53 19.70
C LEU A 545 -19.23 -1.30 18.36
N VAL A 546 -19.83 -0.47 17.53
CA VAL A 546 -19.17 0.21 16.41
C VAL A 546 -19.26 1.71 16.70
N GLU A 547 -18.12 2.38 16.88
CA GLU A 547 -18.03 3.81 17.07
C GLU A 547 -17.35 4.44 15.87
N ILE A 548 -18.00 5.39 15.21
CA ILE A 548 -17.49 6.14 14.07
C ILE A 548 -17.25 7.57 14.52
N ARG A 549 -16.01 8.01 14.47
CA ARG A 549 -15.64 9.42 14.63
C ARG A 549 -15.44 10.01 13.24
N TRP A 550 -16.36 10.85 12.83
CA TRP A 550 -16.38 11.52 11.55
C TRP A 550 -15.35 12.68 11.51
N PRO A 551 -14.78 13.03 10.33
CA PRO A 551 -13.91 14.22 10.19
C PRO A 551 -14.53 15.51 10.71
N SER A 552 -15.85 15.67 10.61
CA SER A 552 -16.60 16.79 11.21
C SER A 552 -16.56 16.85 12.75
N GLY A 553 -15.97 15.85 13.43
CA GLY A 553 -15.93 15.71 14.87
C GLY A 553 -17.18 15.03 15.48
N ILE A 554 -18.21 14.73 14.68
CA ILE A 554 -19.37 13.97 15.15
C ILE A 554 -18.95 12.54 15.53
N VAL A 555 -19.49 12.03 16.64
CA VAL A 555 -19.31 10.63 17.06
C VAL A 555 -20.65 9.90 16.99
N GLN A 556 -20.70 8.86 16.17
CA GLN A 556 -21.88 8.01 15.98
C GLN A 556 -21.60 6.60 16.53
N LYS A 557 -22.59 5.99 17.20
CA LYS A 557 -22.44 4.66 17.82
C LYS A 557 -23.55 3.73 17.39
N PHE A 558 -23.18 2.49 17.18
CA PHE A 558 -24.10 1.37 16.95
C PHE A 558 -23.76 0.27 17.96
N GLU A 559 -24.77 -0.30 18.60
CA GLU A 559 -24.61 -1.35 19.60
C GLU A 559 -25.18 -2.68 19.08
N ASP A 560 -24.60 -3.80 19.51
CA ASP A 560 -25.03 -5.16 19.22
C ASP A 560 -25.26 -5.45 17.72
N VAL A 561 -24.35 -4.96 16.88
CA VAL A 561 -24.40 -5.14 15.41
C VAL A 561 -24.07 -6.60 15.08
N LYS A 562 -24.96 -7.28 14.35
CA LYS A 562 -24.76 -8.68 13.94
C LYS A 562 -23.60 -8.80 12.95
N ALA A 563 -22.85 -9.88 13.06
CA ALA A 563 -21.82 -10.27 12.09
C ALA A 563 -22.41 -10.67 10.72
N ARG A 564 -21.55 -10.85 9.73
CA ARG A 564 -21.83 -11.31 8.36
C ARG A 564 -22.80 -10.40 7.61
N GLN A 565 -22.55 -9.10 7.67
CA GLN A 565 -23.30 -8.08 6.94
C GLN A 565 -22.48 -6.81 6.77
N TYR A 566 -22.95 -5.94 5.88
CA TYR A 566 -22.48 -4.58 5.77
C TYR A 566 -23.36 -3.63 6.60
N LEU A 567 -22.77 -2.97 7.60
CA LEU A 567 -23.35 -1.85 8.30
C LEU A 567 -23.22 -0.60 7.41
N LYS A 568 -24.34 -0.07 6.95
CA LYS A 568 -24.38 1.21 6.22
C LYS A 568 -24.65 2.34 7.21
N ALA A 569 -23.67 3.22 7.40
CA ALA A 569 -23.77 4.34 8.32
C ALA A 569 -23.72 5.66 7.56
N VAL A 570 -24.75 6.48 7.75
CA VAL A 570 -24.79 7.85 7.22
C VAL A 570 -24.49 8.80 8.38
N GLU A 571 -23.61 9.77 8.13
CA GLU A 571 -23.27 10.78 9.13
C GLU A 571 -24.51 11.54 9.59
N PRO A 572 -24.76 11.68 10.92
CA PRO A 572 -25.90 12.42 11.43
C PRO A 572 -25.82 13.90 11.07
N SER A 573 -26.95 14.50 10.71
CA SER A 573 -27.04 15.93 10.40
C SER A 573 -26.87 16.84 11.63
N GLN A 574 -27.02 16.31 12.83
CA GLN A 574 -26.84 16.98 14.12
C GLN A 574 -26.21 16.04 15.15
#